data_f925efee27955eaac61b210b65cce3b2
#
_entry.id   f925efee27955eaac61b210b65cce3b2
#
_cell.length_a   1.000
_cell.length_b   1.000
_cell.length_c   1.000
_cell.angle_alpha   90.00
_cell.angle_beta   90.00
_cell.angle_gamma   90.00
#
_symmetry.space_group_name_H-M   'P 1'
#
loop_
_entity.id
_entity.type
_entity.pdbx_description
1 polymer ?
#
loop_
_entity_poly.entity_id
_entity_poly.type
_entity_poly.pdbx_seq_one_letter_code
_entity_poly.pdbx_strand_id
1 'polypeptide(L)'
;MPQPITAILIGAGNRGAEAYGPYALAHPDEIRFIAVAEPHEARRNRFAQAHAIPPEQQFHTWEDLLAQGQIADVALVCTLDRNHVAPTIAALEAGYDVLLEKPMATTLPDCVQLVKTAERTGRLLQICHVLRYTAFFSTLHEVIASGRLGDVVTVEHRENVTYWHMAHSYVRGHWRSSRTESPMILAKCCHDLDVLFWNLGPCHQLSSVGSLMHYRPENAPPGAPERCTDGCPAADDCPWYAPRLYLDLVPLMQIARRSPLALERLGAALILDHPTLARVARRIVPGLDAALDYRGWPISVLSEDTSHEARWQALKTGPYGRCVYHCDNDVVDHQIVTMEFEGGTSANLVMHGHSHREGRTMRYDGTRATVRGQYYPDEQEIQVHDHRTGKVDIIRPTVGPIGATGHGGGDVRLMAAFVRAVRDRTQALTTGRESLESHLMAFAAEEARVNRSVLYMEEFRRRSETAAR
;
A
#
# COMPACT_ATOMS: atom_id res chain seq x y z
N MET A 1 7.39 -31.79 -15.19
CA MET A 1 6.78 -30.53 -14.67
C MET A 1 7.24 -29.40 -15.57
N PRO A 2 6.43 -28.37 -15.87
CA PRO A 2 6.89 -27.21 -16.61
C PRO A 2 8.06 -26.55 -15.86
N GLN A 3 8.98 -25.93 -16.60
CA GLN A 3 10.08 -25.20 -15.97
C GLN A 3 9.55 -24.00 -15.18
N PRO A 4 10.16 -23.64 -14.04
CA PRO A 4 9.77 -22.45 -13.30
C PRO A 4 10.02 -21.19 -14.14
N ILE A 5 9.15 -20.20 -14.00
CA ILE A 5 9.34 -18.87 -14.57
C ILE A 5 10.58 -18.23 -13.95
N THR A 6 11.44 -17.67 -14.77
CA THR A 6 12.61 -16.93 -14.29
C THR A 6 12.26 -15.45 -14.13
N ALA A 7 12.73 -14.83 -13.05
CA ALA A 7 12.42 -13.44 -12.70
C ALA A 7 13.68 -12.63 -12.39
N ILE A 8 13.64 -11.35 -12.76
CA ILE A 8 14.57 -10.34 -12.24
C ILE A 8 13.83 -9.43 -11.27
N LEU A 9 14.52 -8.95 -10.22
CA LEU A 9 13.98 -7.97 -9.29
C LEU A 9 14.68 -6.61 -9.47
N ILE A 10 13.90 -5.56 -9.66
CA ILE A 10 14.34 -4.16 -9.68
C ILE A 10 13.78 -3.46 -8.44
N GLY A 11 14.65 -3.26 -7.42
CA GLY A 11 14.28 -2.72 -6.12
C GLY A 11 14.01 -3.79 -5.06
N ALA A 12 15.02 -4.11 -4.24
CA ALA A 12 14.94 -5.08 -3.14
C ALA A 12 14.57 -4.44 -1.79
N GLY A 13 13.62 -3.49 -1.82
CA GLY A 13 13.01 -2.90 -0.64
C GLY A 13 11.93 -3.81 -0.01
N ASN A 14 11.11 -3.23 0.87
CA ASN A 14 10.05 -3.95 1.57
C ASN A 14 9.12 -4.72 0.61
N ARG A 15 8.67 -4.10 -0.50
CA ARG A 15 7.77 -4.76 -1.44
C ARG A 15 8.45 -5.90 -2.18
N GLY A 16 9.59 -5.63 -2.83
CA GLY A 16 10.30 -6.65 -3.61
C GLY A 16 10.82 -7.80 -2.76
N ALA A 17 11.57 -7.49 -1.70
CA ALA A 17 12.25 -8.50 -0.89
C ALA A 17 11.36 -9.16 0.16
N GLU A 18 10.47 -8.39 0.84
CA GLU A 18 9.73 -8.92 2.00
C GLU A 18 8.30 -9.37 1.63
N ALA A 19 7.67 -8.78 0.59
CA ALA A 19 6.34 -9.17 0.18
C ALA A 19 6.33 -10.22 -0.94
N TYR A 20 7.16 -10.06 -1.98
CA TYR A 20 7.16 -10.95 -3.16
C TYR A 20 8.25 -12.00 -3.14
N GLY A 21 9.44 -11.68 -2.59
CA GLY A 21 10.54 -12.63 -2.45
C GLY A 21 10.14 -13.95 -1.78
N PRO A 22 9.43 -13.93 -0.63
CA PRO A 22 9.02 -15.15 0.07
C PRO A 22 8.15 -16.10 -0.76
N TYR A 23 7.36 -15.58 -1.71
CA TYR A 23 6.58 -16.44 -2.60
C TYR A 23 7.48 -17.36 -3.44
N ALA A 24 8.53 -16.80 -4.04
CA ALA A 24 9.47 -17.60 -4.86
C ALA A 24 10.25 -18.63 -4.03
N LEU A 25 10.54 -18.30 -2.76
CA LEU A 25 11.19 -19.27 -1.85
C LEU A 25 10.25 -20.41 -1.45
N ALA A 26 8.96 -20.12 -1.30
CA ALA A 26 7.94 -21.12 -0.96
C ALA A 26 7.50 -21.97 -2.19
N HIS A 27 7.61 -21.41 -3.40
CA HIS A 27 7.15 -22.03 -4.65
C HIS A 27 8.26 -22.02 -5.73
N PRO A 28 9.44 -22.63 -5.47
CA PRO A 28 10.61 -22.58 -6.37
C PRO A 28 10.40 -23.32 -7.69
N ASP A 29 9.38 -24.14 -7.80
CA ASP A 29 8.91 -24.82 -9.00
C ASP A 29 7.97 -23.95 -9.86
N GLU A 30 7.49 -22.85 -9.32
CA GLU A 30 6.64 -21.90 -10.04
C GLU A 30 7.41 -20.69 -10.58
N ILE A 31 8.25 -20.07 -9.74
CA ILE A 31 9.04 -18.87 -10.07
C ILE A 31 10.36 -18.82 -9.30
N ARG A 32 11.43 -18.32 -9.94
CA ARG A 32 12.76 -18.15 -9.33
C ARG A 32 13.36 -16.80 -9.70
N PHE A 33 13.88 -16.08 -8.72
CA PHE A 33 14.70 -14.90 -8.98
C PHE A 33 16.10 -15.31 -9.36
N ILE A 34 16.59 -14.82 -10.51
CA ILE A 34 17.93 -15.14 -11.05
C ILE A 34 18.85 -13.91 -11.10
N ALA A 35 18.30 -12.71 -10.97
CA ALA A 35 19.09 -11.48 -10.89
C ALA A 35 18.37 -10.43 -10.05
N VAL A 36 19.14 -9.47 -9.52
CA VAL A 36 18.63 -8.35 -8.72
C VAL A 36 19.39 -7.06 -9.03
N ALA A 37 18.63 -5.95 -9.17
CA ALA A 37 19.15 -4.59 -9.21
C ALA A 37 18.66 -3.82 -7.98
N GLU A 38 19.59 -3.40 -7.12
CA GLU A 38 19.32 -2.64 -5.90
C GLU A 38 20.55 -1.79 -5.56
N PRO A 39 20.43 -0.46 -5.49
CA PRO A 39 21.55 0.42 -5.18
C PRO A 39 22.14 0.16 -3.79
N HIS A 40 21.29 -0.22 -2.85
CA HIS A 40 21.67 -0.42 -1.46
C HIS A 40 22.34 -1.79 -1.27
N GLU A 41 23.65 -1.82 -1.04
CA GLU A 41 24.46 -3.04 -0.99
C GLU A 41 23.92 -4.10 -0.01
N ALA A 42 23.59 -3.69 1.23
CA ALA A 42 23.14 -4.67 2.22
C ALA A 42 21.78 -5.29 1.87
N ARG A 43 20.87 -4.53 1.23
CA ARG A 43 19.60 -5.05 0.72
C ARG A 43 19.83 -6.00 -0.44
N ARG A 44 20.67 -5.60 -1.40
CA ARG A 44 21.05 -6.42 -2.56
C ARG A 44 21.65 -7.75 -2.11
N ASN A 45 22.65 -7.71 -1.22
CA ASN A 45 23.33 -8.90 -0.72
C ASN A 45 22.39 -9.83 0.05
N ARG A 46 21.52 -9.29 0.89
CA ARG A 46 20.52 -10.06 1.66
C ARG A 46 19.53 -10.79 0.73
N PHE A 47 19.01 -10.09 -0.27
CA PHE A 47 18.11 -10.68 -1.26
C PHE A 47 18.81 -11.73 -2.10
N ALA A 48 20.01 -11.43 -2.61
CA ALA A 48 20.80 -12.34 -3.41
C ALA A 48 21.16 -13.63 -2.65
N GLN A 49 21.55 -13.50 -1.37
CA GLN A 49 21.83 -14.65 -0.51
C GLN A 49 20.59 -15.53 -0.31
N ALA A 50 19.43 -14.92 -0.04
CA ALA A 50 18.17 -15.65 0.18
C ALA A 50 17.74 -16.45 -1.06
N HIS A 51 17.94 -15.89 -2.25
CA HIS A 51 17.55 -16.49 -3.53
C HIS A 51 18.68 -17.19 -4.29
N ALA A 52 19.86 -17.36 -3.67
CA ALA A 52 21.04 -17.97 -4.28
C ALA A 52 21.46 -17.32 -5.62
N ILE A 53 21.33 -15.99 -5.73
CA ILE A 53 21.71 -15.21 -6.92
C ILE A 53 23.23 -15.02 -6.91
N PRO A 54 23.96 -15.47 -7.94
CA PRO A 54 25.40 -15.37 -7.99
C PRO A 54 25.88 -13.92 -8.17
N PRO A 55 27.12 -13.57 -7.77
CA PRO A 55 27.62 -12.19 -7.77
C PRO A 55 27.51 -11.48 -9.12
N GLU A 56 27.72 -12.20 -10.22
CA GLU A 56 27.63 -11.68 -11.59
C GLU A 56 26.22 -11.30 -12.03
N GLN A 57 25.20 -11.69 -11.25
CA GLN A 57 23.80 -11.35 -11.46
C GLN A 57 23.27 -10.36 -10.43
N GLN A 58 24.16 -9.67 -9.70
CA GLN A 58 23.85 -8.66 -8.70
C GLN A 58 24.28 -7.28 -9.20
N PHE A 59 23.32 -6.44 -9.53
CA PHE A 59 23.56 -5.14 -10.15
C PHE A 59 23.27 -3.99 -9.18
N HIS A 60 24.05 -2.92 -9.30
CA HIS A 60 23.82 -1.69 -8.53
C HIS A 60 22.66 -0.89 -9.12
N THR A 61 22.53 -0.88 -10.45
CA THR A 61 21.50 -0.15 -11.17
C THR A 61 20.64 -1.07 -12.04
N TRP A 62 19.43 -0.65 -12.35
CA TRP A 62 18.55 -1.38 -13.27
C TRP A 62 19.06 -1.27 -14.73
N GLU A 63 19.74 -0.18 -15.05
CA GLU A 63 20.37 0.02 -16.35
C GLU A 63 21.41 -1.06 -16.65
N ASP A 64 22.31 -1.32 -15.70
CA ASP A 64 23.33 -2.37 -15.82
C ASP A 64 22.70 -3.75 -15.96
N LEU A 65 21.60 -4.02 -15.22
CA LEU A 65 20.86 -5.27 -15.32
C LEU A 65 20.23 -5.43 -16.71
N LEU A 66 19.48 -4.44 -17.18
CA LEU A 66 18.76 -4.52 -18.46
C LEU A 66 19.70 -4.42 -19.67
N ALA A 67 20.92 -3.89 -19.52
CA ALA A 67 21.97 -3.94 -20.54
C ALA A 67 22.41 -5.36 -20.88
N GLN A 68 22.12 -6.35 -20.04
CA GLN A 68 22.36 -7.78 -20.32
C GLN A 68 21.35 -8.36 -21.35
N GLY A 69 20.35 -7.56 -21.78
CA GLY A 69 19.24 -8.05 -22.58
C GLY A 69 18.20 -8.83 -21.76
N GLN A 70 17.36 -9.60 -22.44
CA GLN A 70 16.35 -10.43 -21.76
C GLN A 70 16.99 -11.72 -21.24
N ILE A 71 17.34 -11.73 -19.94
CA ILE A 71 17.94 -12.89 -19.27
C ILE A 71 16.93 -13.73 -18.47
N ALA A 72 15.69 -13.26 -18.34
CA ALA A 72 14.60 -13.92 -17.60
C ALA A 72 13.26 -13.73 -18.33
N ASP A 73 12.24 -14.44 -17.87
CA ASP A 73 10.89 -14.34 -18.44
C ASP A 73 10.15 -13.06 -17.99
N VAL A 74 10.34 -12.68 -16.73
CA VAL A 74 9.59 -11.58 -16.11
C VAL A 74 10.49 -10.61 -15.33
N ALA A 75 10.04 -9.37 -15.19
CA ALA A 75 10.64 -8.36 -14.32
C ALA A 75 9.63 -7.91 -13.24
N LEU A 76 10.05 -7.87 -11.98
CA LEU A 76 9.31 -7.24 -10.91
C LEU A 76 9.93 -5.87 -10.64
N VAL A 77 9.14 -4.79 -10.78
CA VAL A 77 9.59 -3.41 -10.54
C VAL A 77 8.97 -2.91 -9.23
N CYS A 78 9.81 -2.79 -8.21
CA CYS A 78 9.44 -2.48 -6.82
C CYS A 78 10.27 -1.32 -6.24
N THR A 79 10.56 -0.33 -7.06
CA THR A 79 11.32 0.87 -6.71
C THR A 79 10.45 1.89 -5.95
N LEU A 80 10.94 3.11 -5.73
CA LEU A 80 10.11 4.22 -5.29
C LEU A 80 9.20 4.69 -6.44
N ASP A 81 8.02 5.21 -6.10
CA ASP A 81 6.96 5.59 -7.05
C ASP A 81 7.48 6.41 -8.25
N ARG A 82 8.30 7.43 -7.98
CA ARG A 82 8.91 8.29 -9.02
C ARG A 82 9.89 7.56 -9.94
N ASN A 83 10.37 6.39 -9.55
CA ASN A 83 11.35 5.61 -10.30
C ASN A 83 10.71 4.38 -10.99
N HIS A 84 9.38 4.29 -11.08
CA HIS A 84 8.68 3.18 -11.70
C HIS A 84 8.79 3.18 -13.23
N VAL A 85 8.73 4.35 -13.86
CA VAL A 85 8.47 4.51 -15.29
C VAL A 85 9.62 4.01 -16.15
N ALA A 86 10.83 4.54 -15.94
CA ALA A 86 11.98 4.24 -16.79
C ALA A 86 12.35 2.74 -16.81
N PRO A 87 12.52 2.06 -15.64
CA PRO A 87 12.83 0.63 -15.64
C PRO A 87 11.69 -0.22 -16.19
N THR A 88 10.42 0.17 -16.01
CA THR A 88 9.27 -0.56 -16.54
C THR A 88 9.22 -0.50 -18.06
N ILE A 89 9.40 0.70 -18.64
CA ILE A 89 9.46 0.87 -20.11
C ILE A 89 10.60 0.06 -20.68
N ALA A 90 11.80 0.19 -20.12
CA ALA A 90 12.99 -0.53 -20.58
C ALA A 90 12.80 -2.07 -20.48
N ALA A 91 12.20 -2.57 -19.41
CA ALA A 91 11.90 -3.99 -19.26
C ALA A 91 10.88 -4.48 -20.31
N LEU A 92 9.77 -3.75 -20.52
CA LEU A 92 8.78 -4.09 -21.56
C LEU A 92 9.39 -4.11 -22.96
N GLU A 93 10.24 -3.12 -23.27
CA GLU A 93 10.95 -3.00 -24.57
C GLU A 93 12.03 -4.10 -24.74
N ALA A 94 12.67 -4.53 -23.66
CA ALA A 94 13.58 -5.65 -23.66
C ALA A 94 12.88 -7.03 -23.76
N GLY A 95 11.55 -7.06 -23.71
CA GLY A 95 10.76 -8.27 -23.92
C GLY A 95 10.26 -8.97 -22.64
N TYR A 96 10.42 -8.37 -21.49
CA TYR A 96 9.89 -8.91 -20.24
C TYR A 96 8.38 -8.69 -20.10
N ASP A 97 7.67 -9.65 -19.53
CA ASP A 97 6.39 -9.41 -18.87
C ASP A 97 6.67 -8.78 -17.50
N VAL A 98 5.89 -7.75 -17.11
CA VAL A 98 6.22 -6.91 -15.95
C VAL A 98 5.13 -6.96 -14.88
N LEU A 99 5.54 -7.18 -13.62
CA LEU A 99 4.77 -6.87 -12.44
C LEU A 99 5.27 -5.56 -11.84
N LEU A 100 4.43 -4.53 -11.84
CA LEU A 100 4.78 -3.17 -11.38
C LEU A 100 4.06 -2.82 -10.08
N GLU A 101 4.82 -2.33 -9.08
CA GLU A 101 4.22 -1.77 -7.87
C GLU A 101 3.34 -0.54 -8.16
N LYS A 102 2.35 -0.37 -7.29
CA LYS A 102 1.45 0.79 -7.33
C LYS A 102 2.05 1.97 -6.51
N PRO A 103 1.69 3.23 -6.85
CA PRO A 103 0.98 3.63 -8.08
C PRO A 103 1.85 3.43 -9.32
N MET A 104 1.22 3.28 -10.49
CA MET A 104 1.95 3.02 -11.74
C MET A 104 3.04 4.07 -12.01
N ALA A 105 2.71 5.32 -11.78
CA ALA A 105 3.59 6.47 -11.92
C ALA A 105 3.08 7.65 -11.08
N THR A 106 3.92 8.68 -10.92
CA THR A 106 3.58 9.89 -10.18
C THR A 106 2.93 10.98 -11.05
N THR A 107 2.86 10.77 -12.38
CA THR A 107 2.18 11.64 -13.32
C THR A 107 1.24 10.87 -14.23
N LEU A 108 0.17 11.50 -14.67
CA LEU A 108 -0.81 10.85 -15.54
C LEU A 108 -0.27 10.56 -16.96
N PRO A 109 0.51 11.46 -17.61
CA PRO A 109 1.15 11.13 -18.89
C PRO A 109 2.02 9.88 -18.83
N ASP A 110 2.78 9.69 -17.74
CA ASP A 110 3.61 8.52 -17.53
C ASP A 110 2.77 7.23 -17.36
N CYS A 111 1.65 7.29 -16.63
CA CYS A 111 0.72 6.16 -16.55
C CYS A 111 0.21 5.74 -17.93
N VAL A 112 -0.18 6.70 -18.76
CA VAL A 112 -0.62 6.46 -20.15
C VAL A 112 0.51 5.90 -21.00
N GLN A 113 1.73 6.41 -20.85
CA GLN A 113 2.90 5.92 -21.58
C GLN A 113 3.23 4.47 -21.23
N LEU A 114 3.15 4.07 -19.96
CA LEU A 114 3.35 2.68 -19.53
C LEU A 114 2.35 1.74 -20.21
N VAL A 115 1.08 2.11 -20.23
CA VAL A 115 0.03 1.30 -20.87
C VAL A 115 0.27 1.19 -22.37
N LYS A 116 0.53 2.32 -23.06
CA LYS A 116 0.83 2.31 -24.50
C LYS A 116 2.07 1.46 -24.83
N THR A 117 3.10 1.51 -23.96
CA THR A 117 4.31 0.69 -24.16
C THR A 117 4.00 -0.79 -24.04
N ALA A 118 3.23 -1.20 -23.03
CA ALA A 118 2.82 -2.60 -22.85
C ALA A 118 2.01 -3.11 -24.06
N GLU A 119 1.06 -2.30 -24.54
CA GLU A 119 0.23 -2.61 -25.72
C GLU A 119 1.08 -2.71 -26.99
N ARG A 120 1.99 -1.77 -27.22
CA ARG A 120 2.90 -1.74 -28.39
C ARG A 120 3.84 -2.94 -28.41
N THR A 121 4.36 -3.33 -27.24
CA THR A 121 5.30 -4.47 -27.13
C THR A 121 4.59 -5.82 -27.05
N GLY A 122 3.28 -5.83 -26.83
CA GLY A 122 2.49 -7.04 -26.63
C GLY A 122 2.86 -7.81 -25.36
N ARG A 123 3.46 -7.11 -24.37
CA ARG A 123 3.88 -7.69 -23.10
C ARG A 123 2.84 -7.45 -22.01
N LEU A 124 2.76 -8.42 -21.08
CA LEU A 124 1.93 -8.28 -19.90
C LEU A 124 2.49 -7.17 -19.01
N LEU A 125 1.67 -6.18 -18.69
CA LEU A 125 1.90 -5.26 -17.59
C LEU A 125 0.79 -5.47 -16.56
N GLN A 126 1.14 -6.05 -15.42
CA GLN A 126 0.25 -6.22 -14.28
C GLN A 126 0.63 -5.25 -13.17
N ILE A 127 -0.36 -4.56 -12.60
CA ILE A 127 -0.17 -3.62 -11.50
C ILE A 127 -0.53 -4.27 -10.17
N CYS A 128 0.23 -3.97 -9.13
CA CYS A 128 0.08 -4.55 -7.80
C CYS A 128 -1.14 -3.96 -7.02
N HIS A 129 -2.32 -3.95 -7.62
CA HIS A 129 -3.58 -3.68 -6.93
C HIS A 129 -3.98 -4.86 -6.06
N VAL A 130 -3.20 -5.09 -5.02
CA VAL A 130 -3.25 -6.28 -4.17
C VAL A 130 -4.61 -6.52 -3.50
N LEU A 131 -5.42 -5.48 -3.29
CA LEU A 131 -6.71 -5.62 -2.63
C LEU A 131 -7.67 -6.53 -3.40
N ARG A 132 -7.67 -6.50 -4.75
CA ARG A 132 -8.49 -7.41 -5.57
C ARG A 132 -8.18 -8.90 -5.31
N TYR A 133 -6.98 -9.20 -4.82
CA TYR A 133 -6.52 -10.57 -4.52
C TYR A 133 -6.71 -10.98 -3.06
N THR A 134 -7.20 -10.09 -2.19
CA THR A 134 -7.52 -10.46 -0.81
C THR A 134 -8.82 -11.26 -0.74
N ALA A 135 -8.95 -12.14 0.24
CA ALA A 135 -10.17 -12.91 0.43
C ALA A 135 -11.38 -12.00 0.68
N PHE A 136 -11.19 -10.89 1.37
CA PHE A 136 -12.25 -9.94 1.68
C PHE A 136 -12.78 -9.25 0.43
N PHE A 137 -11.92 -8.59 -0.36
CA PHE A 137 -12.38 -7.82 -1.51
C PHE A 137 -12.83 -8.69 -2.67
N SER A 138 -12.25 -9.89 -2.86
CA SER A 138 -12.79 -10.84 -3.84
C SER A 138 -14.19 -11.34 -3.45
N THR A 139 -14.41 -11.67 -2.17
CA THR A 139 -15.76 -12.05 -1.70
C THR A 139 -16.77 -10.89 -1.80
N LEU A 140 -16.35 -9.66 -1.46
CA LEU A 140 -17.19 -8.48 -1.61
C LEU A 140 -17.61 -8.28 -3.07
N HIS A 141 -16.65 -8.39 -4.00
CA HIS A 141 -16.90 -8.30 -5.43
C HIS A 141 -17.88 -9.40 -5.91
N GLU A 142 -17.66 -10.65 -5.49
CA GLU A 142 -18.55 -11.78 -5.82
C GLU A 142 -19.98 -11.52 -5.32
N VAL A 143 -20.16 -11.00 -4.11
CA VAL A 143 -21.48 -10.66 -3.56
C VAL A 143 -22.16 -9.57 -4.40
N ILE A 144 -21.43 -8.52 -4.81
CA ILE A 144 -21.97 -7.44 -5.65
C ILE A 144 -22.29 -7.97 -7.05
N ALA A 145 -21.36 -8.66 -7.70
CA ALA A 145 -21.50 -9.22 -9.05
C ALA A 145 -22.58 -10.29 -9.16
N SER A 146 -22.92 -10.97 -8.05
CA SER A 146 -24.00 -11.97 -8.02
C SER A 146 -25.40 -11.39 -8.24
N GLY A 147 -25.57 -10.06 -8.23
CA GLY A 147 -26.85 -9.39 -8.33
C GLY A 147 -27.73 -9.46 -7.07
N ARG A 148 -27.19 -9.96 -5.94
CA ARG A 148 -27.93 -10.02 -4.66
C ARG A 148 -28.40 -8.65 -4.18
N LEU A 149 -27.66 -7.59 -4.50
CA LEU A 149 -28.01 -6.23 -4.11
C LEU A 149 -29.10 -5.63 -5.01
N GLY A 150 -29.39 -6.23 -6.15
CA GLY A 150 -30.11 -5.56 -7.24
C GLY A 150 -29.21 -4.48 -7.85
N ASP A 151 -29.80 -3.35 -8.25
CA ASP A 151 -29.03 -2.19 -8.70
C ASP A 151 -28.39 -1.50 -7.48
N VAL A 152 -27.10 -1.26 -7.52
CA VAL A 152 -26.41 -0.50 -6.47
C VAL A 152 -26.75 0.98 -6.65
N VAL A 153 -27.29 1.60 -5.61
CA VAL A 153 -27.76 3.01 -5.64
C VAL A 153 -26.71 3.95 -5.05
N THR A 154 -26.22 3.63 -3.84
CA THR A 154 -25.21 4.46 -3.17
C THR A 154 -24.10 3.62 -2.56
N VAL A 155 -22.89 4.21 -2.50
CA VAL A 155 -21.73 3.60 -1.87
C VAL A 155 -21.03 4.60 -0.94
N GLU A 156 -20.76 4.17 0.28
CA GLU A 156 -19.83 4.82 1.20
C GLU A 156 -18.58 3.96 1.32
N HIS A 157 -17.41 4.51 1.05
CA HIS A 157 -16.13 3.83 1.21
C HIS A 157 -15.18 4.71 2.01
N ARG A 158 -14.47 4.14 3.00
CA ARG A 158 -13.54 4.87 3.85
C ARG A 158 -12.21 4.16 3.91
N GLU A 159 -11.14 4.90 3.65
CA GLU A 159 -9.77 4.53 3.98
C GLU A 159 -9.38 5.21 5.29
N ASN A 160 -9.23 4.43 6.34
CA ASN A 160 -8.89 4.89 7.68
C ASN A 160 -7.39 4.71 7.91
N VAL A 161 -6.59 5.76 7.65
CA VAL A 161 -5.15 5.74 7.93
C VAL A 161 -4.94 6.09 9.40
N THR A 162 -4.18 5.25 10.13
CA THR A 162 -3.90 5.56 11.54
C THR A 162 -3.04 6.81 11.67
N TYR A 163 -3.24 7.52 12.78
CA TYR A 163 -2.52 8.77 13.11
C TYR A 163 -0.99 8.61 13.06
N TRP A 164 -0.47 7.49 13.51
CA TRP A 164 0.97 7.22 13.51
C TRP A 164 1.49 6.84 12.12
N HIS A 165 0.68 6.11 11.31
CA HIS A 165 1.02 5.77 9.93
C HIS A 165 1.04 7.01 9.04
N MET A 166 0.05 7.90 9.21
CA MET A 166 0.05 9.21 8.55
C MET A 166 1.31 9.98 8.88
N ALA A 167 1.65 10.10 10.16
CA ALA A 167 2.86 10.78 10.62
C ALA A 167 4.15 10.15 10.07
N HIS A 168 4.19 8.80 10.02
CA HIS A 168 5.35 8.07 9.52
C HIS A 168 5.55 8.28 8.02
N SER A 169 4.53 7.99 7.20
CA SER A 169 4.66 7.88 5.76
C SER A 169 4.46 9.19 5.01
N TYR A 170 3.47 10.00 5.44
CA TYR A 170 2.95 11.13 4.69
C TYR A 170 3.27 12.50 5.33
N VAL A 171 3.88 12.51 6.51
CA VAL A 171 4.36 13.75 7.15
C VAL A 171 5.88 13.76 7.24
N ARG A 172 6.50 12.68 7.74
CA ARG A 172 7.95 12.54 7.89
C ARG A 172 8.62 11.80 6.74
N GLY A 173 7.93 10.82 6.18
CA GLY A 173 8.42 9.91 5.16
C GLY A 173 8.53 10.52 3.78
N HIS A 174 8.88 9.71 2.80
CA HIS A 174 9.11 10.17 1.43
C HIS A 174 7.83 10.59 0.71
N TRP A 175 6.65 10.04 1.07
CA TRP A 175 5.35 10.48 0.50
C TRP A 175 4.82 11.81 1.08
N ARG A 176 5.63 12.59 1.79
CA ARG A 176 5.21 13.85 2.41
C ARG A 176 5.03 15.00 1.40
N SER A 177 5.60 14.88 0.22
CA SER A 177 5.54 15.93 -0.80
C SER A 177 4.89 15.44 -2.08
N SER A 178 3.77 16.06 -2.46
CA SER A 178 3.07 15.80 -3.71
C SER A 178 3.85 16.27 -4.95
N ARG A 179 4.85 17.12 -4.76
CA ARG A 179 5.71 17.64 -5.86
C ARG A 179 6.81 16.67 -6.27
N THR A 180 7.29 15.86 -5.35
CA THR A 180 8.38 14.89 -5.60
C THR A 180 7.88 13.45 -5.72
N GLU A 181 6.73 13.17 -5.15
CA GLU A 181 6.06 11.86 -5.21
C GLU A 181 4.63 12.04 -5.76
N SER A 182 3.64 11.49 -5.10
CA SER A 182 2.24 11.52 -5.54
C SER A 182 1.36 12.29 -4.57
N PRO A 183 0.23 12.85 -5.01
CA PRO A 183 -0.83 13.29 -4.12
C PRO A 183 -1.30 12.14 -3.22
N MET A 184 -1.75 12.47 -2.00
CA MET A 184 -2.21 11.46 -1.03
C MET A 184 -3.28 10.51 -1.58
N ILE A 185 -4.22 11.05 -2.37
CA ILE A 185 -5.28 10.26 -3.00
C ILE A 185 -4.74 9.20 -3.96
N LEU A 186 -3.64 9.47 -4.67
CA LEU A 186 -2.99 8.50 -5.55
C LEU A 186 -2.10 7.54 -4.74
N ALA A 187 -1.22 8.07 -3.88
CA ALA A 187 -0.26 7.25 -3.13
C ALA A 187 -0.95 6.20 -2.23
N LYS A 188 -2.07 6.59 -1.59
CA LYS A 188 -2.79 5.73 -0.64
C LYS A 188 -4.07 5.13 -1.23
N CYS A 189 -4.92 5.93 -1.84
CA CYS A 189 -6.28 5.51 -2.22
C CYS A 189 -6.41 5.02 -3.66
N CYS A 190 -5.33 4.87 -4.43
CA CYS A 190 -5.42 4.21 -5.74
C CYS A 190 -6.01 2.80 -5.64
N HIS A 191 -5.76 2.09 -4.53
CA HIS A 191 -6.40 0.82 -4.23
C HIS A 191 -7.91 0.93 -4.02
N ASP A 192 -8.37 1.97 -3.32
CA ASP A 192 -9.77 2.18 -2.99
C ASP A 192 -10.56 2.60 -4.21
N LEU A 193 -9.97 3.46 -5.04
CA LEU A 193 -10.53 3.84 -6.34
C LEU A 193 -10.56 2.65 -7.31
N ASP A 194 -9.56 1.77 -7.27
CA ASP A 194 -9.53 0.54 -8.03
C ASP A 194 -10.64 -0.43 -7.62
N VAL A 195 -10.89 -0.58 -6.33
CA VAL A 195 -12.01 -1.40 -5.80
C VAL A 195 -13.36 -0.82 -6.21
N LEU A 196 -13.52 0.51 -6.16
CA LEU A 196 -14.75 1.17 -6.61
C LEU A 196 -14.97 0.97 -8.11
N PHE A 197 -13.95 1.19 -8.93
CA PHE A 197 -14.01 0.91 -10.37
C PHE A 197 -14.35 -0.56 -10.65
N TRP A 198 -13.70 -1.49 -9.97
CA TRP A 198 -13.94 -2.93 -10.15
C TRP A 198 -15.38 -3.35 -9.86
N ASN A 199 -16.01 -2.71 -8.86
CA ASN A 199 -17.37 -3.05 -8.43
C ASN A 199 -18.46 -2.28 -9.18
N LEU A 200 -18.18 -1.06 -9.66
CA LEU A 200 -19.19 -0.14 -10.17
C LEU A 200 -19.00 0.23 -11.65
N GLY A 201 -17.87 -0.19 -12.26
CA GLY A 201 -17.53 0.21 -13.63
C GLY A 201 -16.95 1.63 -13.73
N PRO A 202 -16.98 2.24 -14.93
CA PRO A 202 -16.38 3.54 -15.18
C PRO A 202 -17.05 4.67 -14.41
N CYS A 203 -16.22 5.56 -13.84
CA CYS A 203 -16.70 6.81 -13.26
C CYS A 203 -17.09 7.79 -14.39
N HIS A 204 -18.25 8.44 -14.24
CA HIS A 204 -18.78 9.44 -15.16
C HIS A 204 -18.31 10.84 -14.80
N GLN A 205 -18.47 11.24 -13.54
CA GLN A 205 -18.02 12.54 -13.03
C GLN A 205 -17.61 12.43 -11.56
N LEU A 206 -16.77 13.36 -11.14
CA LEU A 206 -16.37 13.46 -9.74
C LEU A 206 -16.07 14.90 -9.31
N SER A 207 -16.18 15.12 -8.00
CA SER A 207 -15.69 16.31 -7.30
C SER A 207 -14.92 15.92 -6.06
N SER A 208 -14.09 16.82 -5.53
CA SER A 208 -13.26 16.49 -4.38
C SER A 208 -13.00 17.72 -3.50
N VAL A 209 -12.98 17.49 -2.19
CA VAL A 209 -12.58 18.46 -1.17
C VAL A 209 -11.60 17.81 -0.19
N GLY A 210 -10.64 18.58 0.29
CA GLY A 210 -9.65 18.13 1.24
C GLY A 210 -8.56 19.17 1.46
N SER A 211 -7.84 19.05 2.57
CA SER A 211 -6.78 19.99 2.91
C SER A 211 -5.75 19.34 3.85
N LEU A 212 -4.62 20.00 3.99
CA LEU A 212 -3.71 19.78 5.12
C LEU A 212 -4.17 20.68 6.27
N MET A 213 -4.86 20.09 7.24
CA MET A 213 -5.49 20.84 8.34
C MET A 213 -4.63 20.81 9.62
N HIS A 214 -4.08 19.65 9.95
CA HIS A 214 -3.48 19.41 11.26
C HIS A 214 -1.95 19.56 11.29
N TYR A 215 -1.23 18.93 10.38
CA TYR A 215 0.23 18.85 10.41
C TYR A 215 0.88 20.12 9.83
N ARG A 216 0.74 21.23 10.56
CA ARG A 216 1.20 22.57 10.19
C ARG A 216 1.79 23.29 11.39
N PRO A 217 2.73 24.25 11.21
CA PRO A 217 3.39 24.97 12.30
C PRO A 217 2.43 25.65 13.27
N GLU A 218 1.29 26.17 12.77
CA GLU A 218 0.30 26.87 13.59
C GLU A 218 -0.36 26.00 14.66
N ASN A 219 -0.31 24.68 14.46
CA ASN A 219 -0.89 23.70 15.39
C ASN A 219 0.15 23.09 16.34
N ALA A 220 1.41 23.54 16.26
CA ALA A 220 2.46 23.02 17.13
C ALA A 220 2.16 23.36 18.60
N PRO A 221 2.33 22.40 19.54
CA PRO A 221 2.27 22.70 20.96
C PRO A 221 3.30 23.78 21.33
N PRO A 222 2.97 24.66 22.31
CA PRO A 222 3.88 25.71 22.76
C PRO A 222 5.26 25.13 23.14
N GLY A 223 6.33 25.69 22.56
CA GLY A 223 7.70 25.27 22.83
C GLY A 223 8.12 23.96 22.14
N ALA A 224 7.31 23.42 21.22
CA ALA A 224 7.67 22.24 20.46
C ALA A 224 8.91 22.54 19.58
N PRO A 225 10.03 21.79 19.72
CA PRO A 225 11.23 21.98 18.94
C PRO A 225 11.07 21.41 17.52
N GLU A 226 12.05 21.68 16.64
CA GLU A 226 12.11 21.10 15.29
C GLU A 226 12.14 19.56 15.26
N ARG A 227 12.69 18.96 16.33
CA ARG A 227 12.80 17.50 16.47
C ARG A 227 12.27 17.03 17.81
N CYS A 228 11.60 15.89 17.79
CA CYS A 228 11.08 15.27 19.02
C CYS A 228 12.18 14.95 20.05
N THR A 229 13.42 14.75 19.60
CA THR A 229 14.58 14.41 20.44
C THR A 229 15.19 15.58 21.18
N ASP A 230 14.77 16.82 20.91
CA ASP A 230 15.43 18.04 21.38
C ASP A 230 14.75 18.63 22.65
N GLY A 231 14.23 17.75 23.51
CA GLY A 231 13.61 18.14 24.78
C GLY A 231 12.19 18.72 24.62
N CYS A 232 11.37 18.09 23.82
CA CYS A 232 9.99 18.52 23.56
C CYS A 232 9.16 18.55 24.86
N PRO A 233 8.59 19.71 25.26
CA PRO A 233 7.78 19.81 26.47
C PRO A 233 6.43 19.07 26.37
N ALA A 234 5.96 18.78 25.15
CA ALA A 234 4.73 18.03 24.91
C ALA A 234 4.96 16.52 24.72
N ALA A 235 6.14 15.98 25.05
CA ALA A 235 6.49 14.57 24.79
C ALA A 235 5.48 13.58 25.38
N ASP A 236 4.96 13.85 26.57
CA ASP A 236 4.06 12.94 27.28
C ASP A 236 2.64 12.93 26.69
N ASP A 237 2.17 14.07 26.19
CA ASP A 237 0.80 14.24 25.68
C ASP A 237 0.70 14.09 24.15
N CYS A 238 1.80 14.25 23.42
CA CYS A 238 1.80 14.23 21.97
C CYS A 238 1.68 12.80 21.43
N PRO A 239 0.58 12.44 20.71
CA PRO A 239 0.42 11.11 20.14
C PRO A 239 1.43 10.81 19.04
N TRP A 240 2.02 11.82 18.40
CA TRP A 240 3.00 11.71 17.31
C TRP A 240 4.46 11.80 17.79
N TYR A 241 4.71 11.79 19.09
CA TYR A 241 6.08 11.84 19.64
C TYR A 241 6.91 10.67 19.08
N ALA A 242 7.96 11.00 18.31
CA ALA A 242 8.70 10.00 17.53
C ALA A 242 9.29 8.86 18.37
N PRO A 243 9.92 9.10 19.54
CA PRO A 243 10.44 8.02 20.38
C PRO A 243 9.35 7.01 20.80
N ARG A 244 8.13 7.45 21.07
CA ARG A 244 7.02 6.57 21.45
C ARG A 244 6.69 5.53 20.36
N LEU A 245 6.79 5.91 19.08
CA LEU A 245 6.58 4.98 17.96
C LEU A 245 7.82 4.10 17.73
N TYR A 246 9.00 4.72 17.66
CA TYR A 246 10.16 4.05 17.09
C TYR A 246 11.09 3.39 18.11
N LEU A 247 11.02 3.80 19.37
CA LEU A 247 11.80 3.19 20.46
C LEU A 247 10.93 2.36 21.40
N ASP A 248 9.80 2.93 21.85
CA ASP A 248 8.91 2.28 22.80
C ASP A 248 7.88 1.37 22.12
N LEU A 249 7.72 1.47 20.79
CA LEU A 249 6.81 0.66 19.96
C LEU A 249 5.33 0.72 20.38
N VAL A 250 4.92 1.76 21.13
CA VAL A 250 3.58 1.86 21.75
C VAL A 250 2.44 1.65 20.74
N PRO A 251 2.41 2.34 19.56
CA PRO A 251 1.32 2.11 18.60
C PRO A 251 1.27 0.67 18.06
N LEU A 252 2.43 0.03 17.89
CA LEU A 252 2.50 -1.37 17.43
C LEU A 252 1.99 -2.34 18.49
N MET A 253 2.33 -2.09 19.75
CA MET A 253 1.82 -2.88 20.88
C MET A 253 0.31 -2.67 21.08
N GLN A 254 -0.22 -1.49 20.81
CA GLN A 254 -1.67 -1.25 20.80
C GLN A 254 -2.40 -2.07 19.73
N ILE A 255 -1.77 -2.30 18.57
CA ILE A 255 -2.29 -3.21 17.55
C ILE A 255 -2.21 -4.65 18.03
N ALA A 256 -1.05 -5.10 18.54
CA ALA A 256 -0.84 -6.46 19.04
C ALA A 256 -1.79 -6.80 20.22
N ARG A 257 -2.19 -5.81 21.03
CA ARG A 257 -3.19 -5.97 22.10
C ARG A 257 -4.58 -6.39 21.59
N ARG A 258 -4.87 -6.20 20.29
CA ARG A 258 -6.11 -6.63 19.63
C ARG A 258 -5.95 -7.92 18.81
N SER A 259 -4.76 -8.54 18.83
CA SER A 259 -4.49 -9.77 18.09
C SER A 259 -5.46 -10.89 18.47
N PRO A 260 -5.89 -11.75 17.54
CA PRO A 260 -6.65 -12.95 17.87
C PRO A 260 -5.84 -13.94 18.72
N LEU A 261 -4.51 -13.87 18.71
CA LEU A 261 -3.63 -14.74 19.46
C LEU A 261 -3.47 -14.26 20.91
N ALA A 262 -3.87 -15.10 21.87
CA ALA A 262 -3.86 -14.78 23.31
C ALA A 262 -2.45 -14.40 23.83
N LEU A 263 -1.41 -15.08 23.33
CA LEU A 263 -0.02 -14.82 23.75
C LEU A 263 0.46 -13.43 23.30
N GLU A 264 0.12 -13.02 22.09
CA GLU A 264 0.44 -11.67 21.58
C GLU A 264 -0.29 -10.60 22.39
N ARG A 265 -1.58 -10.80 22.70
CA ARG A 265 -2.34 -9.85 23.54
C ARG A 265 -1.74 -9.70 24.92
N LEU A 266 -1.37 -10.82 25.56
CA LEU A 266 -0.76 -10.80 26.90
C LEU A 266 0.62 -10.15 26.88
N GLY A 267 1.45 -10.46 25.87
CA GLY A 267 2.77 -9.82 25.70
C GLY A 267 2.64 -8.33 25.49
N ALA A 268 1.74 -7.90 24.61
CA ALA A 268 1.50 -6.48 24.33
C ALA A 268 0.94 -5.73 25.57
N ALA A 269 0.01 -6.36 26.33
CA ALA A 269 -0.48 -5.79 27.57
C ALA A 269 0.64 -5.64 28.59
N LEU A 270 1.51 -6.64 28.77
CA LEU A 270 2.65 -6.56 29.66
C LEU A 270 3.63 -5.44 29.29
N ILE A 271 3.92 -5.25 27.98
CA ILE A 271 4.81 -4.19 27.49
C ILE A 271 4.19 -2.81 27.75
N LEU A 272 2.89 -2.64 27.49
CA LEU A 272 2.21 -1.35 27.62
C LEU A 272 1.95 -0.95 29.08
N ASP A 273 1.47 -1.91 29.90
CA ASP A 273 0.99 -1.61 31.25
C ASP A 273 2.11 -1.76 32.31
N HIS A 274 3.15 -2.59 32.01
CA HIS A 274 4.25 -2.88 32.92
C HIS A 274 5.62 -2.95 32.19
N PRO A 275 6.09 -1.87 31.53
CA PRO A 275 7.27 -1.90 30.66
C PRO A 275 8.56 -2.37 31.38
N THR A 276 8.73 -2.02 32.64
CA THR A 276 9.88 -2.47 33.42
C THR A 276 9.84 -3.99 33.66
N LEU A 277 8.68 -4.53 34.03
CA LEU A 277 8.48 -5.97 34.21
C LEU A 277 8.67 -6.71 32.89
N ALA A 278 8.16 -6.18 31.78
CA ALA A 278 8.35 -6.75 30.45
C ALA A 278 9.84 -6.90 30.08
N ARG A 279 10.65 -5.88 30.36
CA ARG A 279 12.11 -5.90 30.13
C ARG A 279 12.82 -6.95 30.99
N VAL A 280 12.38 -7.19 32.21
CA VAL A 280 12.94 -8.26 33.07
C VAL A 280 12.49 -9.63 32.59
N ALA A 281 11.21 -9.78 32.25
CA ALA A 281 10.61 -11.02 31.85
C ALA A 281 10.96 -11.46 30.40
N ARG A 282 11.63 -10.60 29.59
CA ARG A 282 11.89 -10.82 28.15
C ARG A 282 12.55 -12.15 27.82
N ARG A 283 13.38 -12.71 28.71
CA ARG A 283 14.10 -13.98 28.51
C ARG A 283 13.30 -15.21 28.95
N ILE A 284 12.19 -15.00 29.68
CA ILE A 284 11.40 -16.07 30.31
C ILE A 284 10.08 -16.27 29.53
N VAL A 285 9.49 -15.16 29.04
CA VAL A 285 8.20 -15.21 28.35
C VAL A 285 8.43 -15.38 26.84
N PRO A 286 7.97 -16.49 26.23
CA PRO A 286 8.15 -16.74 24.80
C PRO A 286 7.57 -15.61 23.93
N GLY A 287 8.35 -15.16 22.94
CA GLY A 287 7.94 -14.10 22.00
C GLY A 287 8.07 -12.68 22.53
N LEU A 288 8.25 -12.47 23.84
CA LEU A 288 8.36 -11.11 24.41
C LEU A 288 9.67 -10.41 23.98
N ASP A 289 10.75 -11.17 23.85
CA ASP A 289 12.03 -10.63 23.34
C ASP A 289 11.89 -10.14 21.90
N ALA A 290 11.26 -10.93 21.03
CA ALA A 290 10.99 -10.56 19.64
C ALA A 290 10.04 -9.36 19.52
N ALA A 291 9.06 -9.22 20.41
CA ALA A 291 8.15 -8.08 20.45
C ALA A 291 8.85 -6.79 20.90
N LEU A 292 9.73 -6.88 21.90
CA LEU A 292 10.53 -5.74 22.40
C LEU A 292 11.63 -5.31 21.42
N ASP A 293 12.16 -6.26 20.62
CA ASP A 293 13.18 -6.02 19.59
C ASP A 293 12.58 -6.10 18.19
N TYR A 294 11.34 -5.61 18.02
CA TYR A 294 10.68 -5.59 16.72
C TYR A 294 11.48 -4.79 15.70
N ARG A 295 11.74 -5.38 14.53
CA ARG A 295 12.61 -4.84 13.48
C ARG A 295 11.91 -4.62 12.13
N GLY A 296 10.67 -5.07 12.02
CA GLY A 296 9.89 -4.91 10.80
C GLY A 296 9.48 -3.46 10.53
N TRP A 297 8.67 -3.25 9.49
CA TRP A 297 8.09 -1.94 9.21
C TRP A 297 7.21 -1.44 10.39
N PRO A 298 7.28 -0.17 10.82
CA PRO A 298 7.99 0.99 10.24
C PRO A 298 9.46 1.16 10.71
N ILE A 299 9.97 0.27 11.57
CA ILE A 299 11.31 0.42 12.17
C ILE A 299 12.42 0.22 11.14
N SER A 300 12.29 -0.78 10.27
CA SER A 300 13.26 -1.12 9.22
C SER A 300 13.54 0.01 8.22
N VAL A 301 12.72 1.08 8.23
CA VAL A 301 12.90 2.23 7.32
C VAL A 301 13.81 3.31 7.91
N LEU A 302 14.01 3.31 9.25
CA LEU A 302 14.82 4.32 9.92
C LEU A 302 16.32 4.14 9.67
N SER A 303 16.76 2.90 9.82
CA SER A 303 18.17 2.50 9.74
C SER A 303 18.26 1.01 9.44
N GLU A 304 19.35 0.58 8.82
CA GLU A 304 19.64 -0.85 8.63
C GLU A 304 20.01 -1.54 9.94
N ASP A 305 20.79 -0.86 10.77
CA ASP A 305 20.94 -1.26 12.16
C ASP A 305 19.69 -0.82 12.93
N THR A 306 18.88 -1.79 13.32
CA THR A 306 17.64 -1.58 14.07
C THR A 306 17.85 -1.65 15.59
N SER A 307 19.09 -1.59 16.07
CA SER A 307 19.38 -1.48 17.50
C SER A 307 18.79 -0.19 18.08
N HIS A 308 18.53 -0.19 19.39
CA HIS A 308 17.96 1.00 20.06
C HIS A 308 18.82 2.25 19.86
N GLU A 309 20.15 2.10 19.94
CA GLU A 309 21.09 3.22 19.75
C GLU A 309 21.06 3.75 18.31
N ALA A 310 21.05 2.87 17.31
CA ALA A 310 20.97 3.29 15.91
C ALA A 310 19.64 3.97 15.59
N ARG A 311 18.51 3.46 16.13
CA ARG A 311 17.20 4.13 16.02
C ARG A 311 17.24 5.53 16.66
N TRP A 312 17.83 5.65 17.86
CA TRP A 312 17.95 6.94 18.54
C TRP A 312 18.76 7.94 17.70
N GLN A 313 19.91 7.52 17.14
CA GLN A 313 20.72 8.36 16.26
C GLN A 313 19.95 8.72 14.96
N ALA A 314 19.22 7.77 14.36
CA ALA A 314 18.38 8.03 13.21
C ALA A 314 17.28 9.06 13.50
N LEU A 315 16.72 9.07 14.72
CA LEU A 315 15.74 10.10 15.12
C LEU A 315 16.40 11.46 15.33
N LYS A 316 17.65 11.52 15.79
CA LYS A 316 18.36 12.79 15.95
C LYS A 316 18.71 13.45 14.61
N THR A 317 19.00 12.69 13.59
CA THR A 317 19.57 13.21 12.33
C THR A 317 18.66 13.03 11.12
N GLY A 318 17.89 11.93 11.07
CA GLY A 318 17.05 11.56 9.96
C GLY A 318 15.66 12.24 9.97
N PRO A 319 14.85 12.04 8.92
CA PRO A 319 13.55 12.70 8.78
C PRO A 319 12.53 12.25 9.83
N TYR A 320 12.61 11.01 10.30
CA TYR A 320 11.59 10.41 11.17
C TYR A 320 11.57 10.96 12.61
N GLY A 321 12.61 11.66 13.03
CA GLY A 321 12.62 12.35 14.33
C GLY A 321 12.09 13.78 14.31
N ARG A 322 11.78 14.35 13.13
CA ARG A 322 11.20 15.70 13.02
C ARG A 322 9.86 15.80 13.73
N CYS A 323 9.59 16.95 14.29
CA CYS A 323 8.26 17.28 14.79
C CYS A 323 7.27 17.27 13.63
N VAL A 324 6.10 16.64 13.78
CA VAL A 324 5.09 16.57 12.72
C VAL A 324 4.54 17.92 12.28
N TYR A 325 4.68 18.92 13.14
CA TYR A 325 4.21 20.28 12.86
C TYR A 325 5.27 21.14 12.14
N HIS A 326 6.54 20.68 12.13
CA HIS A 326 7.68 21.37 11.49
C HIS A 326 8.24 20.61 10.30
N CYS A 327 7.46 19.67 9.74
CA CYS A 327 7.80 19.01 8.49
C CYS A 327 7.47 19.88 7.28
N ASP A 328 8.11 19.55 6.15
CA ASP A 328 7.92 20.18 4.85
C ASP A 328 6.87 19.43 4.00
N ASN A 329 5.88 18.82 4.65
CA ASN A 329 4.80 18.09 4.01
C ASN A 329 3.78 19.05 3.38
N ASP A 330 3.29 18.68 2.19
CA ASP A 330 2.26 19.42 1.45
C ASP A 330 1.05 18.55 1.08
N VAL A 331 1.10 17.25 1.36
CA VAL A 331 -0.03 16.34 1.11
C VAL A 331 -1.17 16.57 2.10
N VAL A 332 -2.39 16.35 1.63
CA VAL A 332 -3.60 16.52 2.46
C VAL A 332 -3.67 15.48 3.56
N ASP A 333 -4.19 15.82 4.74
CA ASP A 333 -4.40 14.88 5.83
C ASP A 333 -5.83 14.30 5.86
N HIS A 334 -6.72 14.85 5.05
CA HIS A 334 -8.04 14.31 4.76
C HIS A 334 -8.51 14.73 3.36
N GLN A 335 -9.29 13.85 2.71
CA GLN A 335 -9.90 14.12 1.40
C GLN A 335 -11.20 13.33 1.26
N ILE A 336 -12.21 13.97 0.69
CA ILE A 336 -13.48 13.34 0.32
C ILE A 336 -13.65 13.50 -1.18
N VAL A 337 -13.94 12.40 -1.85
CA VAL A 337 -14.23 12.36 -3.29
C VAL A 337 -15.67 11.87 -3.46
N THR A 338 -16.50 12.69 -4.09
CA THR A 338 -17.86 12.32 -4.49
C THR A 338 -17.85 11.98 -5.97
N MET A 339 -18.38 10.83 -6.32
CA MET A 339 -18.35 10.25 -7.66
C MET A 339 -19.74 9.82 -8.10
N GLU A 340 -19.99 9.94 -9.40
CA GLU A 340 -21.12 9.30 -10.07
C GLU A 340 -20.57 8.32 -11.12
N PHE A 341 -21.06 7.09 -11.09
CA PHE A 341 -20.68 6.03 -12.00
C PHE A 341 -21.71 5.87 -13.12
N GLU A 342 -21.32 5.20 -14.21
CA GLU A 342 -22.24 4.85 -15.28
C GLU A 342 -23.42 4.05 -14.68
N GLY A 343 -24.66 4.40 -15.11
CA GLY A 343 -25.87 3.81 -14.52
C GLY A 343 -26.46 4.59 -13.33
N GLY A 344 -25.79 5.69 -12.88
CA GLY A 344 -26.33 6.61 -11.88
C GLY A 344 -26.00 6.26 -10.44
N THR A 345 -25.17 5.25 -10.17
CA THR A 345 -24.68 4.95 -8.83
C THR A 345 -23.83 6.11 -8.30
N SER A 346 -24.15 6.61 -7.10
CA SER A 346 -23.34 7.64 -6.43
C SER A 346 -22.46 7.03 -5.35
N ALA A 347 -21.19 7.47 -5.26
CA ALA A 347 -20.25 6.99 -4.26
C ALA A 347 -19.48 8.13 -3.58
N ASN A 348 -19.19 7.94 -2.30
CA ASN A 348 -18.27 8.78 -1.55
C ASN A 348 -17.06 7.95 -1.08
N LEU A 349 -15.85 8.42 -1.41
CA LEU A 349 -14.62 7.94 -0.81
C LEU A 349 -14.13 8.96 0.22
N VAL A 350 -13.98 8.54 1.47
CA VAL A 350 -13.46 9.36 2.57
C VAL A 350 -12.11 8.82 3.01
N MET A 351 -11.06 9.58 2.83
CA MET A 351 -9.72 9.29 3.34
C MET A 351 -9.36 10.28 4.45
N HIS A 352 -8.79 9.80 5.55
CA HIS A 352 -8.21 10.67 6.58
C HIS A 352 -7.06 9.98 7.32
N GLY A 353 -6.11 10.80 7.83
CA GLY A 353 -4.91 10.36 8.55
C GLY A 353 -5.01 10.46 10.07
N HIS A 354 -6.21 10.36 10.65
CA HIS A 354 -6.46 10.55 12.09
C HIS A 354 -7.23 9.39 12.73
N SER A 355 -7.16 8.20 12.13
CA SER A 355 -7.83 7.02 12.68
C SER A 355 -7.06 6.44 13.87
N HIS A 356 -7.81 5.84 14.78
CA HIS A 356 -7.26 5.01 15.86
C HIS A 356 -6.98 3.55 15.40
N ARG A 357 -7.50 3.15 14.23
CA ARG A 357 -7.39 1.81 13.68
C ARG A 357 -7.20 1.88 12.17
N GLU A 358 -6.17 1.20 11.66
CA GLU A 358 -5.89 1.08 10.24
C GLU A 358 -6.89 0.13 9.59
N GLY A 359 -7.43 0.52 8.43
CA GLY A 359 -8.31 -0.37 7.67
C GLY A 359 -9.38 0.37 6.88
N ARG A 360 -10.32 -0.38 6.37
CA ARG A 360 -11.37 0.13 5.49
C ARG A 360 -12.74 -0.24 6.01
N THR A 361 -13.69 0.68 5.83
CA THR A 361 -15.11 0.40 6.05
C THR A 361 -15.89 0.82 4.82
N MET A 362 -16.89 0.03 4.45
CA MET A 362 -17.71 0.32 3.29
C MET A 362 -19.16 -0.10 3.49
N ARG A 363 -20.02 0.58 2.75
CA ARG A 363 -21.44 0.27 2.67
C ARG A 363 -21.89 0.42 1.22
N TYR A 364 -22.61 -0.57 0.73
CA TYR A 364 -23.25 -0.58 -0.58
C TYR A 364 -24.75 -0.75 -0.36
N ASP A 365 -25.54 0.24 -0.73
CA ASP A 365 -26.99 0.18 -0.66
C ASP A 365 -27.54 -0.10 -2.06
N GLY A 366 -28.14 -1.26 -2.22
CA GLY A 366 -28.81 -1.68 -3.44
C GLY A 366 -30.31 -1.71 -3.30
N THR A 367 -31.02 -1.99 -4.40
CA THR A 367 -32.48 -2.04 -4.44
C THR A 367 -33.06 -3.27 -3.73
N ARG A 368 -32.26 -4.31 -3.45
CA ARG A 368 -32.69 -5.58 -2.84
C ARG A 368 -31.99 -5.92 -1.54
N ALA A 369 -30.77 -5.44 -1.36
CA ALA A 369 -29.98 -5.69 -0.14
C ALA A 369 -29.02 -4.54 0.12
N THR A 370 -28.62 -4.41 1.40
CA THR A 370 -27.52 -3.56 1.83
C THR A 370 -26.34 -4.44 2.25
N VAL A 371 -25.15 -4.11 1.76
CA VAL A 371 -23.89 -4.72 2.23
C VAL A 371 -23.16 -3.74 3.14
N ARG A 372 -22.68 -4.24 4.29
CA ARG A 372 -21.71 -3.55 5.15
C ARG A 372 -20.45 -4.37 5.22
N GLY A 373 -19.31 -3.73 4.97
CA GLY A 373 -18.00 -4.36 5.04
C GLY A 373 -17.09 -3.64 6.02
N GLN A 374 -16.30 -4.41 6.75
CA GLN A 374 -15.18 -3.91 7.54
C GLN A 374 -13.95 -4.78 7.27
N TYR A 375 -12.88 -4.12 6.87
CA TYR A 375 -11.60 -4.72 6.55
C TYR A 375 -10.53 -4.12 7.45
N TYR A 376 -10.26 -4.78 8.56
CA TYR A 376 -9.17 -4.46 9.48
C TYR A 376 -8.16 -5.61 9.51
N PRO A 377 -6.90 -5.38 9.89
CA PRO A 377 -5.90 -6.45 9.98
C PRO A 377 -6.29 -7.60 10.90
N ASP A 378 -7.02 -7.31 11.96
CA ASP A 378 -7.45 -8.22 13.03
C ASP A 378 -8.91 -8.66 12.91
N GLU A 379 -9.71 -8.07 12.01
CA GLU A 379 -11.13 -8.35 11.88
C GLU A 379 -11.63 -8.05 10.47
N GLN A 380 -12.19 -9.04 9.80
CA GLN A 380 -12.78 -8.87 8.47
C GLN A 380 -14.17 -9.48 8.46
N GLU A 381 -15.17 -8.67 8.12
CA GLU A 381 -16.55 -9.10 8.09
C GLU A 381 -17.33 -8.39 6.99
N ILE A 382 -18.15 -9.16 6.27
CA ILE A 382 -19.12 -8.67 5.29
C ILE A 382 -20.51 -9.10 5.76
N GLN A 383 -21.41 -8.14 5.95
CA GLN A 383 -22.81 -8.37 6.29
C GLN A 383 -23.68 -8.05 5.09
N VAL A 384 -24.55 -8.98 4.71
CA VAL A 384 -25.55 -8.79 3.63
C VAL A 384 -26.93 -8.80 4.25
N HIS A 385 -27.60 -7.64 4.23
CA HIS A 385 -28.92 -7.43 4.79
C HIS A 385 -29.97 -7.51 3.68
N ASP A 386 -30.72 -8.59 3.58
CA ASP A 386 -31.76 -8.79 2.57
C ASP A 386 -33.01 -7.96 2.93
N HIS A 387 -33.44 -7.07 2.03
CA HIS A 387 -34.56 -6.15 2.31
C HIS A 387 -35.91 -6.85 2.37
N ARG A 388 -36.10 -7.93 1.60
CA ARG A 388 -37.38 -8.65 1.54
C ARG A 388 -37.61 -9.54 2.77
N THR A 389 -36.55 -10.16 3.27
CA THR A 389 -36.67 -11.15 4.37
C THR A 389 -36.24 -10.63 5.72
N GLY A 390 -35.47 -9.52 5.75
CA GLY A 390 -34.82 -9.01 6.93
C GLY A 390 -33.66 -9.89 7.46
N LYS A 391 -33.30 -10.96 6.74
CA LYS A 391 -32.17 -11.81 7.13
C LYS A 391 -30.84 -11.10 6.90
N VAL A 392 -29.89 -11.40 7.80
CA VAL A 392 -28.50 -10.94 7.69
C VAL A 392 -27.60 -12.14 7.52
N ASP A 393 -26.92 -12.20 6.38
CA ASP A 393 -25.85 -13.17 6.17
C ASP A 393 -24.51 -12.52 6.56
N ILE A 394 -23.78 -13.19 7.45
CA ILE A 394 -22.47 -12.73 7.91
C ILE A 394 -21.41 -13.62 7.28
N ILE A 395 -20.52 -13.01 6.50
CA ILE A 395 -19.41 -13.67 5.83
C ILE A 395 -18.12 -13.17 6.49
N ARG A 396 -17.28 -14.10 6.98
CA ARG A 396 -15.97 -13.81 7.55
C ARG A 396 -14.90 -14.46 6.70
N PRO A 397 -14.34 -13.69 5.74
CA PRO A 397 -13.25 -14.20 4.91
C PRO A 397 -12.06 -14.61 5.76
N THR A 398 -11.39 -15.70 5.37
CA THR A 398 -10.22 -16.20 6.10
C THR A 398 -9.08 -15.20 6.04
N VAL A 399 -8.70 -14.66 7.19
CA VAL A 399 -7.53 -13.80 7.33
C VAL A 399 -6.30 -14.70 7.43
N GLY A 400 -5.29 -14.45 6.63
CA GLY A 400 -3.97 -15.10 6.80
C GLY A 400 -3.32 -14.65 8.11
N PRO A 401 -2.23 -15.28 8.56
CA PRO A 401 -1.51 -14.89 9.77
C PRO A 401 -1.18 -13.39 9.73
N ILE A 402 -1.47 -12.66 10.81
CA ILE A 402 -1.13 -11.24 10.94
C ILE A 402 0.40 -11.12 10.86
N GLY A 403 0.89 -10.31 9.94
CA GLY A 403 2.33 -10.04 9.77
C GLY A 403 3.07 -10.92 8.76
N ALA A 404 2.46 -11.96 8.19
CA ALA A 404 3.13 -12.79 7.16
C ALA A 404 3.27 -12.04 5.82
N THR A 405 2.30 -11.19 5.45
CA THR A 405 2.34 -10.25 4.32
C THR A 405 1.40 -9.10 4.63
N GLY A 406 1.79 -7.86 4.36
CA GLY A 406 1.11 -6.63 4.81
C GLY A 406 -0.35 -6.44 4.36
N HIS A 407 -0.92 -7.33 3.54
CA HIS A 407 -2.27 -7.22 2.97
C HIS A 407 -3.12 -8.48 3.18
N GLY A 408 -3.02 -9.14 4.33
CA GLY A 408 -3.90 -10.26 4.67
C GLY A 408 -3.86 -11.43 3.68
N GLY A 409 -2.69 -11.75 3.13
CA GLY A 409 -2.49 -12.83 2.16
C GLY A 409 -2.73 -12.44 0.69
N GLY A 410 -3.09 -11.19 0.41
CA GLY A 410 -3.28 -10.69 -0.96
C GLY A 410 -2.02 -10.73 -1.80
N ASP A 411 -0.85 -10.44 -1.23
CA ASP A 411 0.44 -10.48 -1.93
C ASP A 411 0.76 -11.88 -2.49
N VAL A 412 0.53 -12.93 -1.70
CA VAL A 412 0.74 -14.33 -2.13
C VAL A 412 -0.21 -14.69 -3.29
N ARG A 413 -1.48 -14.30 -3.19
CA ARG A 413 -2.47 -14.58 -4.25
C ARG A 413 -2.22 -13.77 -5.50
N LEU A 414 -1.73 -12.54 -5.38
CA LEU A 414 -1.32 -11.71 -6.51
C LEU A 414 -0.15 -12.36 -7.25
N MET A 415 0.90 -12.81 -6.53
CA MET A 415 2.02 -13.52 -7.14
C MET A 415 1.58 -14.80 -7.84
N ALA A 416 0.74 -15.61 -7.20
CA ALA A 416 0.17 -16.82 -7.82
C ALA A 416 -0.64 -16.50 -9.09
N ALA A 417 -1.41 -15.41 -9.09
CA ALA A 417 -2.17 -14.97 -10.25
C ALA A 417 -1.26 -14.45 -11.37
N PHE A 418 -0.21 -13.71 -11.04
CA PHE A 418 0.79 -13.25 -12.01
C PHE A 418 1.51 -14.43 -12.68
N VAL A 419 1.99 -15.37 -11.89
CA VAL A 419 2.63 -16.60 -12.41
C VAL A 419 1.71 -17.35 -13.38
N ARG A 420 0.42 -17.51 -13.01
CA ARG A 420 -0.56 -18.15 -13.91
C ARG A 420 -0.77 -17.34 -15.19
N ALA A 421 -0.96 -16.02 -15.09
CA ALA A 421 -1.18 -15.17 -16.25
C ALA A 421 -0.01 -15.24 -17.25
N VAL A 422 1.23 -15.23 -16.75
CA VAL A 422 2.44 -15.40 -17.60
C VAL A 422 2.50 -16.78 -18.23
N ARG A 423 2.30 -17.84 -17.43
CA ARG A 423 2.40 -19.23 -17.88
C ARG A 423 1.34 -19.57 -18.92
N ASP A 424 0.10 -19.17 -18.67
CA ASP A 424 -1.05 -19.54 -19.48
C ASP A 424 -1.32 -18.52 -20.62
N ARG A 425 -0.53 -17.44 -20.68
CA ARG A 425 -0.72 -16.31 -21.63
C ARG A 425 -2.12 -15.72 -21.56
N THR A 426 -2.67 -15.60 -20.34
CA THR A 426 -3.99 -15.03 -20.08
C THR A 426 -3.90 -13.60 -19.58
N GLN A 427 -5.01 -12.87 -19.63
CA GLN A 427 -5.06 -11.54 -19.03
C GLN A 427 -5.00 -11.62 -17.50
N ALA A 428 -4.20 -10.74 -16.90
CA ALA A 428 -4.20 -10.53 -15.47
C ALA A 428 -5.45 -9.75 -15.02
N LEU A 429 -5.88 -9.96 -13.79
CA LEU A 429 -7.03 -9.23 -13.20
C LEU A 429 -6.77 -7.72 -13.06
N THR A 430 -5.50 -7.31 -12.94
CA THR A 430 -5.08 -5.92 -12.75
C THR A 430 -4.07 -5.52 -13.83
N THR A 431 -4.49 -5.59 -15.10
CA THR A 431 -3.66 -5.15 -16.22
C THR A 431 -3.38 -3.65 -16.13
N GLY A 432 -2.32 -3.17 -16.80
CA GLY A 432 -2.04 -1.74 -16.88
C GLY A 432 -3.23 -0.92 -17.38
N ARG A 433 -3.99 -1.44 -18.37
CA ARG A 433 -5.19 -0.77 -18.92
C ARG A 433 -6.31 -0.67 -17.88
N GLU A 434 -6.64 -1.77 -17.20
CA GLU A 434 -7.62 -1.79 -16.11
C GLU A 434 -7.23 -0.84 -14.97
N SER A 435 -5.97 -0.91 -14.57
CA SER A 435 -5.44 -0.12 -13.45
C SER A 435 -5.35 1.38 -13.78
N LEU A 436 -5.26 1.76 -15.06
CA LEU A 436 -5.23 3.16 -15.49
C LEU A 436 -6.49 3.92 -15.03
N GLU A 437 -7.65 3.27 -14.97
CA GLU A 437 -8.90 3.94 -14.56
C GLU A 437 -8.84 4.46 -13.12
N SER A 438 -8.32 3.68 -12.18
CA SER A 438 -8.14 4.13 -10.79
C SER A 438 -7.16 5.30 -10.68
N HIS A 439 -6.12 5.34 -11.52
CA HIS A 439 -5.17 6.44 -11.59
C HIS A 439 -5.80 7.69 -12.21
N LEU A 440 -6.56 7.55 -13.29
CA LEU A 440 -7.35 8.64 -13.87
C LEU A 440 -8.29 9.26 -12.83
N MET A 441 -9.02 8.44 -12.06
CA MET A 441 -9.89 8.90 -10.99
C MET A 441 -9.09 9.63 -9.89
N ALA A 442 -7.91 9.14 -9.51
CA ALA A 442 -7.07 9.77 -8.50
C ALA A 442 -6.54 11.15 -8.95
N PHE A 443 -6.02 11.25 -10.18
CA PHE A 443 -5.55 12.52 -10.73
C PHE A 443 -6.70 13.52 -10.95
N ALA A 444 -7.86 13.05 -11.42
CA ALA A 444 -9.05 13.87 -11.55
C ALA A 444 -9.54 14.38 -10.17
N ALA A 445 -9.53 13.52 -9.14
CA ALA A 445 -9.92 13.92 -7.79
C ALA A 445 -8.97 15.00 -7.22
N GLU A 446 -7.67 14.88 -7.47
CA GLU A 446 -6.71 15.92 -7.06
C GLU A 446 -6.91 17.22 -7.84
N GLU A 447 -7.08 17.16 -9.15
CA GLU A 447 -7.37 18.34 -9.97
C GLU A 447 -8.68 19.02 -9.56
N ALA A 448 -9.75 18.23 -9.32
CA ALA A 448 -11.04 18.74 -8.84
C ALA A 448 -10.90 19.46 -7.49
N ARG A 449 -10.10 18.88 -6.57
CA ARG A 449 -9.82 19.49 -5.26
C ARG A 449 -9.09 20.82 -5.37
N VAL A 450 -8.03 20.86 -6.17
CA VAL A 450 -7.20 22.07 -6.35
C VAL A 450 -8.00 23.19 -7.03
N ASN A 451 -8.74 22.84 -8.09
CA ASN A 451 -9.49 23.80 -8.91
C ASN A 451 -10.91 24.08 -8.36
N ARG A 452 -11.36 23.37 -7.32
CA ARG A 452 -12.70 23.44 -6.74
C ARG A 452 -13.79 23.27 -7.81
N SER A 453 -13.66 22.22 -8.61
CA SER A 453 -14.50 21.96 -9.79
C SER A 453 -15.08 20.55 -9.78
N VAL A 454 -16.08 20.34 -10.62
CA VAL A 454 -16.55 19.02 -11.02
C VAL A 454 -15.84 18.65 -12.31
N LEU A 455 -15.34 17.42 -12.41
CA LEU A 455 -14.68 16.92 -13.63
C LEU A 455 -15.49 15.78 -14.23
N TYR A 456 -15.70 15.87 -15.56
CA TYR A 456 -16.30 14.81 -16.36
C TYR A 456 -15.20 13.89 -16.88
N MET A 457 -15.29 12.61 -16.55
CA MET A 457 -14.20 11.67 -16.77
C MET A 457 -13.94 11.35 -18.23
N GLU A 458 -14.94 11.41 -19.09
CA GLU A 458 -14.75 11.22 -20.54
C GLU A 458 -13.83 12.32 -21.13
N GLU A 459 -14.09 13.57 -20.78
CA GLU A 459 -13.26 14.69 -21.20
C GLU A 459 -11.85 14.61 -20.60
N PHE A 460 -11.76 14.22 -19.32
CA PHE A 460 -10.49 14.04 -18.62
C PHE A 460 -9.64 12.94 -19.28
N ARG A 461 -10.20 11.76 -19.61
CA ARG A 461 -9.51 10.69 -20.35
C ARG A 461 -8.99 11.17 -21.70
N ARG A 462 -9.84 11.80 -22.51
CA ARG A 462 -9.47 12.31 -23.82
C ARG A 462 -8.31 13.30 -23.77
N ARG A 463 -8.34 14.24 -22.81
CA ARG A 463 -7.27 15.21 -22.59
C ARG A 463 -5.96 14.51 -22.20
N SER A 464 -6.03 13.52 -21.34
CA SER A 464 -4.87 12.77 -20.86
C SER A 464 -4.19 11.94 -21.95
N GLU A 465 -4.97 11.32 -22.84
CA GLU A 465 -4.45 10.57 -23.97
C GLU A 465 -3.75 11.49 -25.01
N THR A 466 -4.26 12.70 -25.18
CA THR A 466 -3.68 13.69 -26.08
C THR A 466 -2.37 14.27 -25.53
N ALA A 467 -2.29 14.53 -24.23
CA ALA A 467 -1.09 15.05 -23.57
C ALA A 467 0.08 14.04 -23.54
N ALA A 468 -0.20 12.75 -23.71
CA ALA A 468 0.79 11.68 -23.77
C ALA A 468 1.23 11.29 -25.20
N ARG A 469 0.89 12.10 -26.21
CA ARG A 469 1.38 12.01 -27.60
C ARG A 469 2.64 12.82 -27.79
#